data_5d25d9ac9d942d50515a99799dfac010
#
_entry.id   5d25d9ac9d942d50515a99799dfac010
#
_cell.length_a   1.000
_cell.length_b   1.000
_cell.length_c   1.000
_cell.angle_alpha   90.00
_cell.angle_beta   90.00
_cell.angle_gamma   90.00
#
_symmetry.space_group_name_H-M   'P 1'
#
loop_
_entity.id
_entity.type
_entity.pdbx_description
1 polymer ?
#
loop_
_entity_poly.entity_id
_entity_poly.type
_entity_poly.pdbx_seq_one_letter_code
_entity_poly.pdbx_strand_id
1 'polypeptide(L)'
;PFPLCVSVLQKTVTLHLPCFCTVMKTEKFKESVVSALPGTWKSSVWLLKLMIPISLAVTLMQHLGVLAWIAARVNPLFVHLGLPGESSVAFLSGAAAGTYAGLAAMMSIPLTMKQASILALMIALCHALPMECAVNQKTGSSFWKMASIRMAMAFVCALLLNFILPEMSSPYLYLGAPADSRWEEVLLTWGVSQLKMSLMVVLIIFVLMVIQRLLEAFELLAPLSRWLSPLMR
;
A
#
# COMPACT_ATOMS: atom_id res chain seq x y z
N PRO A 1 -56.99 -33.88 24.08
CA PRO A 1 -56.74 -32.45 23.92
C PRO A 1 -55.27 -32.04 24.05
N PHE A 2 -54.32 -32.99 24.03
CA PHE A 2 -52.89 -32.69 24.16
C PHE A 2 -52.10 -32.48 22.86
N PRO A 3 -52.54 -32.84 21.63
CA PRO A 3 -51.70 -32.68 20.45
C PRO A 3 -51.69 -31.25 19.85
N LEU A 4 -52.69 -30.42 20.18
CA LEU A 4 -52.77 -29.04 19.63
C LEU A 4 -51.77 -28.06 20.29
N CYS A 5 -51.43 -28.26 21.56
CA CYS A 5 -50.53 -27.40 22.28
C CYS A 5 -49.06 -27.58 21.83
N VAL A 6 -48.66 -28.81 21.45
CA VAL A 6 -47.30 -29.12 20.97
C VAL A 6 -47.07 -28.55 19.56
N SER A 7 -48.10 -28.56 18.70
CA SER A 7 -47.99 -28.03 17.34
C SER A 7 -47.89 -26.49 17.29
N VAL A 8 -48.52 -25.80 18.22
CA VAL A 8 -48.46 -24.35 18.35
C VAL A 8 -47.11 -23.93 18.92
N LEU A 9 -46.59 -24.65 19.92
CA LEU A 9 -45.23 -24.40 20.48
C LEU A 9 -44.14 -24.67 19.44
N GLN A 10 -44.28 -25.70 18.62
CA GLN A 10 -43.32 -26.05 17.58
C GLN A 10 -43.33 -25.03 16.43
N LYS A 11 -44.50 -24.46 16.06
CA LYS A 11 -44.58 -23.37 15.08
C LYS A 11 -44.03 -22.03 15.59
N THR A 12 -44.24 -21.68 16.86
CA THR A 12 -43.70 -20.47 17.45
C THR A 12 -42.20 -20.55 17.62
N VAL A 13 -41.63 -21.69 17.99
CA VAL A 13 -40.19 -21.89 18.10
C VAL A 13 -39.54 -21.85 16.71
N THR A 14 -40.12 -22.41 15.66
CA THR A 14 -39.59 -22.38 14.30
C THR A 14 -39.67 -20.99 13.64
N LEU A 15 -40.65 -20.15 14.02
CA LEU A 15 -40.76 -18.78 13.50
C LEU A 15 -39.78 -17.80 14.17
N HIS A 16 -39.38 -18.05 15.41
CA HIS A 16 -38.45 -17.19 16.14
C HIS A 16 -36.98 -17.51 15.92
N LEU A 17 -36.65 -18.75 15.49
CA LEU A 17 -35.24 -19.13 15.23
C LEU A 17 -34.55 -18.30 14.15
N PRO A 18 -35.13 -18.05 12.96
CA PRO A 18 -34.45 -17.25 11.95
C PRO A 18 -34.32 -15.78 12.33
N CYS A 19 -35.34 -15.22 13.04
CA CYS A 19 -35.31 -13.85 13.54
C CYS A 19 -34.25 -13.68 14.62
N PHE A 20 -34.14 -14.63 15.56
CA PHE A 20 -33.12 -14.61 16.63
C PHE A 20 -31.71 -14.77 16.07
N CYS A 21 -31.47 -15.64 15.06
CA CYS A 21 -30.20 -15.76 14.37
C CYS A 21 -29.80 -14.48 13.62
N THR A 22 -30.78 -13.79 13.02
CA THR A 22 -30.52 -12.53 12.30
C THR A 22 -30.19 -11.40 13.27
N VAL A 23 -30.91 -11.29 14.39
CA VAL A 23 -30.65 -10.30 15.45
C VAL A 23 -29.29 -10.56 16.10
N MET A 24 -28.95 -11.81 16.42
CA MET A 24 -27.61 -12.15 16.96
C MET A 24 -26.47 -11.81 15.98
N LYS A 25 -26.68 -12.00 14.67
CA LYS A 25 -25.68 -11.60 13.66
C LYS A 25 -25.51 -10.09 13.57
N THR A 26 -26.60 -9.32 13.65
CA THR A 26 -26.54 -7.85 13.62
C THR A 26 -25.91 -7.25 14.87
N GLU A 27 -26.18 -7.80 16.04
CA GLU A 27 -25.54 -7.35 17.29
C GLU A 27 -24.04 -7.66 17.30
N LYS A 28 -23.62 -8.87 16.91
CA LYS A 28 -22.19 -9.23 16.75
C LYS A 28 -21.49 -8.33 15.74
N PHE A 29 -22.15 -7.97 14.65
CA PHE A 29 -21.60 -7.04 13.67
C PHE A 29 -21.36 -5.64 14.24
N LYS A 30 -22.38 -5.07 14.92
CA LYS A 30 -22.26 -3.76 15.58
C LYS A 30 -21.16 -3.75 16.64
N GLU A 31 -21.11 -4.78 17.47
CA GLU A 31 -20.08 -4.93 18.50
C GLU A 31 -18.69 -5.03 17.89
N SER A 32 -18.53 -5.77 16.79
CA SER A 32 -17.26 -5.87 16.04
C SER A 32 -16.82 -4.51 15.48
N VAL A 33 -17.74 -3.72 14.92
CA VAL A 33 -17.46 -2.39 14.39
C VAL A 33 -17.05 -1.43 15.52
N VAL A 34 -17.78 -1.41 16.61
CA VAL A 34 -17.49 -0.51 17.76
C VAL A 34 -16.17 -0.91 18.43
N SER A 35 -15.92 -2.20 18.62
CA SER A 35 -14.66 -2.70 19.21
C SER A 35 -13.43 -2.46 18.34
N ALA A 36 -13.61 -2.28 17.02
CA ALA A 36 -12.53 -1.94 16.09
C ALA A 36 -12.06 -0.49 16.21
N LEU A 37 -12.92 0.44 16.65
CA LEU A 37 -12.63 1.89 16.69
C LEU A 37 -11.36 2.24 17.49
N PRO A 38 -11.17 1.81 18.75
CA PRO A 38 -10.00 2.20 19.53
C PRO A 38 -8.70 1.65 18.95
N GLY A 39 -8.74 0.44 18.37
CA GLY A 39 -7.60 -0.15 17.67
C GLY A 39 -7.25 0.62 16.40
N THR A 40 -8.25 0.96 15.60
CA THR A 40 -8.10 1.80 14.39
C THR A 40 -7.48 3.15 14.74
N TRP A 41 -8.02 3.83 15.74
CA TRP A 41 -7.51 5.15 16.16
C TRP A 41 -6.04 5.08 16.56
N LYS A 42 -5.68 4.15 17.44
CA LYS A 42 -4.29 3.98 17.90
C LYS A 42 -3.33 3.66 16.76
N SER A 43 -3.69 2.75 15.88
CA SER A 43 -2.86 2.34 14.73
C SER A 43 -2.75 3.46 13.70
N SER A 44 -3.85 4.15 13.40
CA SER A 44 -3.87 5.26 12.44
C SER A 44 -3.05 6.44 12.91
N VAL A 45 -3.23 6.88 14.16
CA VAL A 45 -2.44 8.00 14.72
C VAL A 45 -0.95 7.69 14.74
N TRP A 46 -0.59 6.46 15.11
CA TRP A 46 0.81 6.05 15.09
C TRP A 46 1.39 6.07 13.66
N LEU A 47 0.67 5.53 12.68
CA LEU A 47 1.12 5.49 11.29
C LEU A 47 1.21 6.89 10.68
N LEU A 48 0.21 7.76 10.94
CA LEU A 48 0.21 9.14 10.46
C LEU A 48 1.36 9.97 11.06
N LYS A 49 1.68 9.78 12.33
CA LYS A 49 2.84 10.44 12.97
C LYS A 49 4.17 10.06 12.30
N LEU A 50 4.27 8.87 11.73
CA LEU A 50 5.44 8.45 10.98
C LEU A 50 5.39 8.94 9.53
N MET A 51 4.24 8.81 8.88
CA MET A 51 4.05 9.06 7.45
C MET A 51 4.17 10.55 7.09
N ILE A 52 3.57 11.44 7.88
CA ILE A 52 3.53 12.87 7.58
C ILE A 52 4.94 13.51 7.56
N PRO A 53 5.79 13.35 8.60
CA PRO A 53 7.11 13.97 8.57
C PRO A 53 8.04 13.36 7.53
N ILE A 54 7.98 12.05 7.29
CA ILE A 54 8.78 11.41 6.23
C ILE A 54 8.35 11.93 4.85
N SER A 55 7.05 11.99 4.58
CA SER A 55 6.52 12.51 3.32
C SER A 55 6.92 13.97 3.09
N LEU A 56 6.85 14.82 4.13
CA LEU A 56 7.28 16.21 4.05
C LEU A 56 8.79 16.31 3.74
N ALA A 57 9.61 15.55 4.46
CA ALA A 57 11.05 15.55 4.26
C ALA A 57 11.42 15.15 2.82
N VAL A 58 10.76 14.12 2.28
CA VAL A 58 10.99 13.68 0.90
C VAL A 58 10.54 14.73 -0.12
N THR A 59 9.38 15.38 0.09
CA THR A 59 8.91 16.47 -0.79
C THR A 59 9.89 17.65 -0.80
N LEU A 60 10.42 18.00 0.36
CA LEU A 60 11.46 19.03 0.47
C LEU A 60 12.76 18.62 -0.26
N MET A 61 13.20 17.38 -0.10
CA MET A 61 14.38 16.86 -0.81
C MET A 61 14.18 16.86 -2.34
N GLN A 62 12.98 16.58 -2.83
CA GLN A 62 12.64 16.68 -4.26
C GLN A 62 12.78 18.12 -4.74
N HIS A 63 12.14 19.05 -4.05
CA HIS A 63 12.12 20.45 -4.45
C HIS A 63 13.50 21.12 -4.35
N LEU A 64 14.32 20.74 -3.36
CA LEU A 64 15.69 21.19 -3.20
C LEU A 64 16.68 20.56 -4.22
N GLY A 65 16.22 19.70 -5.11
CA GLY A 65 17.05 19.02 -6.10
C GLY A 65 18.00 17.95 -5.52
N VAL A 66 17.88 17.62 -4.24
CA VAL A 66 18.72 16.57 -3.59
C VAL A 66 18.50 15.22 -4.24
N LEU A 67 17.25 14.88 -4.58
CA LEU A 67 16.94 13.65 -5.29
C LEU A 67 17.57 13.62 -6.69
N ALA A 68 17.54 14.73 -7.42
CA ALA A 68 18.16 14.86 -8.74
C ALA A 68 19.70 14.70 -8.65
N TRP A 69 20.31 15.26 -7.61
CA TRP A 69 21.75 15.09 -7.36
C TRP A 69 22.12 13.62 -7.08
N ILE A 70 21.34 12.91 -6.28
CA ILE A 70 21.52 11.47 -6.03
C ILE A 70 21.32 10.69 -7.34
N ALA A 71 20.26 11.01 -8.09
CA ALA A 71 19.93 10.37 -9.35
C ALA A 71 21.09 10.44 -10.35
N ALA A 72 21.76 11.61 -10.46
CA ALA A 72 22.91 11.78 -11.34
C ALA A 72 24.07 10.82 -11.02
N ARG A 73 24.22 10.42 -9.76
CA ARG A 73 25.25 9.43 -9.35
C ARG A 73 24.88 7.99 -9.69
N VAL A 74 23.59 7.69 -9.68
CA VAL A 74 23.04 6.35 -9.95
C VAL A 74 22.75 6.13 -11.44
N ASN A 75 22.72 7.21 -12.22
CA ASN A 75 22.45 7.22 -13.66
C ASN A 75 23.20 6.14 -14.47
N PRO A 76 24.52 5.93 -14.32
CA PRO A 76 25.25 4.92 -15.09
C PRO A 76 24.69 3.51 -14.90
N LEU A 77 24.16 3.22 -13.71
CA LEU A 77 23.59 1.91 -13.41
C LEU A 77 22.31 1.65 -14.22
N PHE A 78 21.49 2.68 -14.46
CA PHE A 78 20.26 2.56 -15.23
C PHE A 78 20.52 2.30 -16.72
N VAL A 79 21.57 2.84 -17.25
CA VAL A 79 22.00 2.58 -18.65
C VAL A 79 22.30 1.07 -18.85
N HIS A 80 22.93 0.41 -17.89
CA HIS A 80 23.17 -1.03 -17.94
C HIS A 80 21.89 -1.88 -17.85
N LEU A 81 20.80 -1.30 -17.31
CA LEU A 81 19.48 -1.95 -17.28
C LEU A 81 18.67 -1.72 -18.56
N GLY A 82 19.22 -1.03 -19.58
CA GLY A 82 18.51 -0.67 -20.80
C GLY A 82 17.54 0.50 -20.62
N LEU A 83 17.67 1.26 -19.53
CA LEU A 83 16.84 2.43 -19.21
C LEU A 83 17.61 3.72 -19.50
N PRO A 84 16.95 4.79 -19.95
CA PRO A 84 17.56 6.12 -19.99
C PRO A 84 18.02 6.52 -18.60
N GLY A 85 19.11 7.23 -18.53
CA GLY A 85 19.66 7.67 -17.25
C GLY A 85 18.70 8.53 -16.42
N GLU A 86 17.88 9.34 -17.07
CA GLU A 86 16.83 10.15 -16.44
C GLU A 86 15.81 9.30 -15.66
N SER A 87 15.67 8.02 -15.99
CA SER A 87 14.80 7.08 -15.27
C SER A 87 15.19 6.91 -13.80
N SER A 88 16.44 7.20 -13.45
CA SER A 88 16.90 7.20 -12.06
C SER A 88 16.15 8.21 -11.18
N VAL A 89 15.77 9.37 -11.73
CA VAL A 89 14.97 10.38 -11.01
C VAL A 89 13.58 9.84 -10.70
N ALA A 90 12.92 9.20 -11.69
CA ALA A 90 11.60 8.61 -11.48
C ALA A 90 11.63 7.46 -10.48
N PHE A 91 12.65 6.60 -10.57
CA PHE A 91 12.84 5.51 -9.61
C PHE A 91 13.07 6.03 -8.19
N LEU A 92 13.97 7.00 -8.00
CA LEU A 92 14.25 7.58 -6.68
C LEU A 92 13.05 8.34 -6.12
N SER A 93 12.31 9.06 -6.96
CA SER A 93 11.05 9.70 -6.55
C SER A 93 10.03 8.67 -6.07
N GLY A 94 9.90 7.55 -6.77
CA GLY A 94 9.05 6.44 -6.36
C GLY A 94 9.52 5.77 -5.06
N ALA A 95 10.83 5.51 -4.97
CA ALA A 95 11.43 4.90 -3.79
C ALA A 95 11.31 5.77 -2.54
N ALA A 96 11.39 7.08 -2.68
CA ALA A 96 11.33 8.01 -1.56
C ALA A 96 9.89 8.41 -1.21
N ALA A 97 9.09 8.86 -2.19
CA ALA A 97 7.78 9.47 -1.98
C ALA A 97 6.59 8.53 -2.30
N GLY A 98 6.85 7.39 -2.95
CA GLY A 98 5.82 6.39 -3.27
C GLY A 98 5.46 6.32 -4.74
N THR A 99 4.61 5.35 -5.07
CA THR A 99 4.29 4.95 -6.45
C THR A 99 3.80 6.12 -7.31
N TYR A 100 2.93 6.97 -6.79
CA TYR A 100 2.37 8.09 -7.56
C TYR A 100 3.43 9.13 -7.94
N ALA A 101 4.37 9.41 -7.05
CA ALA A 101 5.48 10.32 -7.34
C ALA A 101 6.41 9.74 -8.41
N GLY A 102 6.70 8.44 -8.33
CA GLY A 102 7.47 7.74 -9.35
C GLY A 102 6.79 7.73 -10.72
N LEU A 103 5.47 7.45 -10.76
CA LEU A 103 4.70 7.46 -11.99
C LEU A 103 4.61 8.86 -12.62
N ALA A 104 4.38 9.90 -11.82
CA ALA A 104 4.35 11.28 -12.30
C ALA A 104 5.71 11.67 -12.92
N ALA A 105 6.81 11.33 -12.25
CA ALA A 105 8.15 11.58 -12.78
C ALA A 105 8.43 10.74 -14.05
N MET A 106 7.93 9.50 -14.12
CA MET A 106 8.06 8.63 -15.29
C MET A 106 7.34 9.22 -16.52
N MET A 107 6.18 9.85 -16.35
CA MET A 107 5.43 10.50 -17.43
C MET A 107 6.13 11.76 -17.96
N SER A 108 7.13 12.28 -17.27
CA SER A 108 7.93 13.43 -17.69
C SER A 108 9.18 13.04 -18.49
N ILE A 109 9.38 11.74 -18.74
CA ILE A 109 10.55 11.19 -19.44
C ILE A 109 10.07 10.48 -20.71
N PRO A 110 10.71 10.71 -21.87
CA PRO A 110 10.37 9.98 -23.09
C PRO A 110 10.87 8.52 -22.98
N LEU A 111 9.95 7.60 -22.75
CA LEU A 111 10.23 6.17 -22.58
C LEU A 111 9.55 5.34 -23.65
N THR A 112 10.14 4.21 -24.01
CA THR A 112 9.45 3.15 -24.76
C THR A 112 8.55 2.33 -23.82
N MET A 113 7.59 1.60 -24.36
CA MET A 113 6.72 0.72 -23.55
C MET A 113 7.51 -0.33 -22.78
N LYS A 114 8.59 -0.89 -23.35
CA LYS A 114 9.50 -1.79 -22.64
C LYS A 114 10.14 -1.11 -21.44
N GLN A 115 10.73 0.07 -21.64
CA GLN A 115 11.40 0.83 -20.59
C GLN A 115 10.41 1.27 -19.49
N ALA A 116 9.23 1.72 -19.88
CA ALA A 116 8.18 2.10 -18.93
C ALA A 116 7.73 0.90 -18.07
N SER A 117 7.59 -0.28 -18.66
CA SER A 117 7.20 -1.50 -17.93
C SER A 117 8.26 -1.91 -16.92
N ILE A 118 9.55 -1.87 -17.31
CA ILE A 118 10.67 -2.19 -16.41
C ILE A 118 10.70 -1.18 -15.25
N LEU A 119 10.64 0.10 -15.56
CA LEU A 119 10.70 1.17 -14.56
C LEU A 119 9.50 1.13 -13.61
N ALA A 120 8.29 0.89 -14.13
CA ALA A 120 7.09 0.75 -13.31
C ALA A 120 7.19 -0.41 -12.31
N LEU A 121 7.74 -1.56 -12.74
CA LEU A 121 7.97 -2.69 -11.83
C LEU A 121 9.02 -2.35 -10.77
N MET A 122 10.12 -1.69 -11.14
CA MET A 122 11.14 -1.24 -10.18
C MET A 122 10.52 -0.30 -9.13
N ILE A 123 9.70 0.66 -9.57
CA ILE A 123 8.99 1.59 -8.67
C ILE A 123 8.04 0.81 -7.76
N ALA A 124 7.26 -0.16 -8.29
CA ALA A 124 6.34 -0.97 -7.50
C ALA A 124 7.05 -1.78 -6.41
N LEU A 125 8.24 -2.32 -6.69
CA LEU A 125 9.03 -3.10 -5.73
C LEU A 125 9.68 -2.23 -4.65
N CYS A 126 10.06 -0.99 -4.97
CA CYS A 126 10.82 -0.10 -4.10
C CYS A 126 10.05 1.13 -3.61
N HIS A 127 8.74 1.24 -3.85
CA HIS A 127 7.99 2.44 -3.46
C HIS A 127 8.02 2.71 -1.96
N ALA A 128 8.05 3.99 -1.60
CA ALA A 128 7.98 4.48 -0.22
C ALA A 128 8.92 3.76 0.77
N LEU A 129 10.14 3.41 0.34
CA LEU A 129 11.12 2.66 1.14
C LEU A 129 11.31 3.20 2.57
N PRO A 130 11.50 4.52 2.80
CA PRO A 130 11.74 5.02 4.15
C PRO A 130 10.57 4.75 5.08
N MET A 131 9.35 4.93 4.59
CA MET A 131 8.14 4.76 5.37
C MET A 131 7.86 3.27 5.64
N GLU A 132 7.87 2.44 4.61
CA GLU A 132 7.55 1.01 4.76
C GLU A 132 8.61 0.26 5.56
N CYS A 133 9.90 0.56 5.36
CA CYS A 133 10.97 -0.06 6.14
C CYS A 133 10.93 0.39 7.61
N ALA A 134 10.52 1.64 7.90
CA ALA A 134 10.34 2.13 9.26
C ALA A 134 9.14 1.45 9.97
N VAL A 135 8.05 1.20 9.23
CA VAL A 135 6.91 0.41 9.75
C VAL A 135 7.34 -1.03 10.02
N ASN A 136 8.03 -1.68 9.07
CA ASN A 136 8.52 -3.05 9.22
C ASN A 136 9.53 -3.19 10.38
N GLN A 137 10.32 -2.17 10.65
CA GLN A 137 11.24 -2.18 11.81
C GLN A 137 10.48 -2.34 13.13
N LYS A 138 9.27 -1.81 13.25
CA LYS A 138 8.43 -1.97 14.47
C LYS A 138 7.87 -3.38 14.63
N THR A 139 7.82 -4.17 13.56
CA THR A 139 7.42 -5.59 13.62
C THR A 139 8.58 -6.54 13.89
N GLY A 140 9.79 -6.00 14.14
CA GLY A 140 10.99 -6.77 14.44
C GLY A 140 11.94 -7.00 13.26
N SER A 141 11.59 -6.54 12.06
CA SER A 141 12.48 -6.64 10.89
C SER A 141 13.50 -5.49 10.87
N SER A 142 14.73 -5.78 10.45
CA SER A 142 15.76 -4.72 10.31
C SER A 142 15.44 -3.81 9.12
N PHE A 143 15.42 -2.48 9.34
CA PHE A 143 15.22 -1.47 8.30
C PHE A 143 16.16 -1.69 7.11
N TRP A 144 17.46 -1.75 7.36
CA TRP A 144 18.47 -1.87 6.31
C TRP A 144 18.41 -3.19 5.54
N LYS A 145 18.10 -4.30 6.22
CA LYS A 145 17.93 -5.59 5.54
C LYS A 145 16.74 -5.54 4.58
N MET A 146 15.60 -5.01 5.02
CA MET A 146 14.41 -4.90 4.18
C MET A 146 14.64 -3.96 3.00
N ALA A 147 15.24 -2.80 3.23
CA ALA A 147 15.57 -1.85 2.16
C ALA A 147 16.54 -2.45 1.14
N SER A 148 17.60 -3.15 1.59
CA SER A 148 18.57 -3.80 0.71
C SER A 148 17.96 -4.91 -0.14
N ILE A 149 17.12 -5.75 0.47
CA ILE A 149 16.46 -6.84 -0.25
C ILE A 149 15.53 -6.29 -1.33
N ARG A 150 14.69 -5.30 -1.00
CA ARG A 150 13.77 -4.68 -1.97
C ARG A 150 14.54 -4.01 -3.11
N MET A 151 15.60 -3.28 -2.79
CA MET A 151 16.47 -2.63 -3.77
C MET A 151 17.12 -3.67 -4.69
N ALA A 152 17.75 -4.70 -4.13
CA ALA A 152 18.36 -5.78 -4.91
C ALA A 152 17.34 -6.48 -5.82
N MET A 153 16.15 -6.80 -5.30
CA MET A 153 15.08 -7.42 -6.08
C MET A 153 14.61 -6.53 -7.23
N ALA A 154 14.50 -5.22 -7.03
CA ALA A 154 14.12 -4.30 -8.10
C ALA A 154 15.13 -4.31 -9.26
N PHE A 155 16.44 -4.29 -8.95
CA PHE A 155 17.48 -4.36 -9.96
C PHE A 155 17.55 -5.73 -10.65
N VAL A 156 17.44 -6.80 -9.90
CA VAL A 156 17.41 -8.18 -10.48
C VAL A 156 16.21 -8.33 -11.41
N CYS A 157 15.01 -7.91 -10.97
CA CYS A 157 13.81 -7.97 -11.80
C CYS A 157 13.93 -7.08 -13.04
N ALA A 158 14.54 -5.90 -12.94
CA ALA A 158 14.79 -5.04 -14.10
C ALA A 158 15.70 -5.70 -15.13
N LEU A 159 16.80 -6.31 -14.69
CA LEU A 159 17.68 -7.07 -15.56
C LEU A 159 16.93 -8.24 -16.23
N LEU A 160 16.19 -9.02 -15.46
CA LEU A 160 15.41 -10.14 -16.01
C LEU A 160 14.39 -9.67 -17.04
N LEU A 161 13.63 -8.59 -16.73
CA LEU A 161 12.66 -8.07 -17.68
C LEU A 161 13.32 -7.51 -18.93
N ASN A 162 14.48 -6.89 -18.81
CA ASN A 162 15.19 -6.38 -19.98
C ASN A 162 15.57 -7.51 -20.97
N PHE A 163 15.85 -8.73 -20.47
CA PHE A 163 16.11 -9.91 -21.32
C PHE A 163 14.83 -10.60 -21.81
N ILE A 164 13.79 -10.65 -20.99
CA ILE A 164 12.55 -11.40 -21.27
C ILE A 164 11.61 -10.61 -22.18
N LEU A 165 11.51 -9.28 -21.96
CA LEU A 165 10.58 -8.47 -22.74
C LEU A 165 11.10 -8.24 -24.16
N PRO A 166 10.24 -8.44 -25.17
CA PRO A 166 10.58 -8.10 -26.54
C PRO A 166 10.79 -6.60 -26.71
N GLU A 167 11.49 -6.20 -27.76
CA GLU A 167 11.66 -4.79 -28.10
C GLU A 167 10.32 -4.16 -28.48
N MET A 168 9.76 -3.36 -27.59
CA MET A 168 8.54 -2.59 -27.80
C MET A 168 8.92 -1.12 -27.99
N SER A 169 9.11 -0.73 -29.25
CA SER A 169 9.52 0.63 -29.63
C SER A 169 8.39 1.64 -29.60
N SER A 170 7.14 1.22 -29.34
CA SER A 170 6.02 2.14 -29.18
C SER A 170 6.28 3.11 -28.03
N PRO A 171 6.04 4.43 -28.22
CA PRO A 171 6.26 5.42 -27.17
C PRO A 171 5.25 5.22 -26.02
N TYR A 172 5.74 5.39 -24.80
CA TYR A 172 4.89 5.51 -23.63
C TYR A 172 4.33 6.94 -23.53
N LEU A 173 3.27 7.12 -22.77
CA LEU A 173 2.63 8.42 -22.55
C LEU A 173 3.62 9.44 -21.98
N TYR A 174 3.90 10.48 -22.74
CA TYR A 174 4.77 11.60 -22.35
C TYR A 174 3.93 12.86 -22.17
N LEU A 175 3.91 13.41 -20.98
CA LEU A 175 3.15 14.62 -20.63
C LEU A 175 4.00 15.89 -20.55
N GLY A 176 5.31 15.77 -20.75
CA GLY A 176 6.26 16.86 -20.56
C GLY A 176 6.78 16.97 -19.13
N ALA A 177 7.86 17.74 -18.97
CA ALA A 177 8.41 18.01 -17.64
C ALA A 177 7.44 18.89 -16.84
N PRO A 178 7.27 18.65 -15.52
CA PRO A 178 6.50 19.55 -14.67
C PRO A 178 7.14 20.95 -14.67
N ALA A 179 6.32 21.99 -14.77
CA ALA A 179 6.79 23.36 -14.67
C ALA A 179 7.41 23.60 -13.28
N ASP A 180 8.41 24.49 -13.21
CA ASP A 180 8.99 24.93 -11.95
C ASP A 180 7.90 25.50 -11.04
N SER A 181 7.52 24.73 -10.02
CA SER A 181 6.44 25.09 -9.12
C SER A 181 6.98 26.00 -8.00
N ARG A 182 6.23 27.08 -7.69
CA ARG A 182 6.52 27.93 -6.55
C ARG A 182 6.38 27.15 -5.23
N TRP A 183 7.13 27.52 -4.22
CA TRP A 183 7.08 26.88 -2.90
C TRP A 183 5.66 26.73 -2.34
N GLU A 184 4.86 27.76 -2.51
CA GLU A 184 3.45 27.78 -2.06
C GLU A 184 2.63 26.69 -2.71
N GLU A 185 2.79 26.48 -4.02
CA GLU A 185 2.08 25.45 -4.78
C GLU A 185 2.54 24.04 -4.38
N VAL A 186 3.83 23.86 -4.17
CA VAL A 186 4.39 22.57 -3.71
C VAL A 186 3.82 22.18 -2.36
N LEU A 187 3.81 23.10 -1.39
CA LEU A 187 3.29 22.84 -0.05
C LEU A 187 1.76 22.63 -0.04
N LEU A 188 1.01 23.40 -0.82
CA LEU A 188 -0.43 23.22 -0.96
C LEU A 188 -0.78 21.87 -1.60
N THR A 189 -0.11 21.53 -2.70
CA THR A 189 -0.31 20.25 -3.41
C THR A 189 0.08 19.08 -2.51
N TRP A 190 1.19 19.17 -1.78
CA TRP A 190 1.59 18.20 -0.80
C TRP A 190 0.53 18.06 0.30
N GLY A 191 0.07 19.16 0.88
CA GLY A 191 -0.92 19.16 1.95
C GLY A 191 -2.23 18.49 1.55
N VAL A 192 -2.77 18.84 0.37
CA VAL A 192 -4.00 18.22 -0.17
C VAL A 192 -3.79 16.73 -0.44
N SER A 193 -2.67 16.36 -1.05
CA SER A 193 -2.33 14.95 -1.32
C SER A 193 -2.17 14.16 -0.04
N GLN A 194 -1.47 14.73 0.95
CA GLN A 194 -1.26 14.11 2.25
C GLN A 194 -2.56 13.91 3.02
N LEU A 195 -3.49 14.87 2.94
CA LEU A 195 -4.81 14.75 3.56
C LEU A 195 -5.62 13.60 2.94
N LYS A 196 -5.66 13.52 1.60
CA LYS A 196 -6.34 12.43 0.87
C LYS A 196 -5.74 11.07 1.23
N MET A 197 -4.41 10.95 1.22
CA MET A 197 -3.73 9.71 1.58
C MET A 197 -3.97 9.33 3.03
N SER A 198 -3.94 10.28 3.95
CA SER A 198 -4.23 10.04 5.37
C SER A 198 -5.63 9.52 5.58
N LEU A 199 -6.63 10.11 4.93
CA LEU A 199 -8.02 9.66 5.01
C LEU A 199 -8.19 8.25 4.44
N MET A 200 -7.57 7.97 3.29
CA MET A 200 -7.59 6.65 2.66
C MET A 200 -6.95 5.58 3.55
N VAL A 201 -5.80 5.88 4.15
CA VAL A 201 -5.08 4.97 5.07
C VAL A 201 -5.92 4.68 6.30
N VAL A 202 -6.54 5.70 6.93
CA VAL A 202 -7.43 5.52 8.08
C VAL A 202 -8.62 4.62 7.71
N LEU A 203 -9.22 4.85 6.54
CA LEU A 203 -10.34 4.03 6.05
C LEU A 203 -9.93 2.57 5.84
N ILE A 204 -8.78 2.33 5.20
CA ILE A 204 -8.26 0.98 4.98
C ILE A 204 -7.99 0.28 6.31
N ILE A 205 -7.32 0.94 7.26
CA ILE A 205 -7.07 0.38 8.59
C ILE A 205 -8.38 0.04 9.29
N PHE A 206 -9.37 0.93 9.22
CA PHE A 206 -10.69 0.69 9.81
C PHE A 206 -11.36 -0.56 9.22
N VAL A 207 -11.41 -0.66 7.90
CA VAL A 207 -12.00 -1.83 7.21
C VAL A 207 -11.28 -3.12 7.59
N LEU A 208 -9.93 -3.11 7.60
CA LEU A 208 -9.13 -4.28 7.99
C LEU A 208 -9.38 -4.68 9.44
N MET A 209 -9.45 -3.72 10.36
CA MET A 209 -9.74 -4.00 11.78
C MET A 209 -11.15 -4.56 11.98
N VAL A 210 -12.15 -4.03 11.25
CA VAL A 210 -13.51 -4.59 11.28
C VAL A 210 -13.53 -6.02 10.73
N ILE A 211 -12.87 -6.27 9.60
CA ILE A 211 -12.76 -7.62 9.03
C ILE A 211 -12.09 -8.57 10.03
N GLN A 212 -11.00 -8.15 10.66
CA GLN A 212 -10.31 -8.96 11.67
C GLN A 212 -11.24 -9.30 12.84
N ARG A 213 -11.96 -8.31 13.39
CA ARG A 213 -12.91 -8.54 14.49
C ARG A 213 -14.06 -9.45 14.08
N LEU A 214 -14.56 -9.33 12.86
CA LEU A 214 -15.58 -10.25 12.33
C LEU A 214 -15.05 -11.68 12.21
N LEU A 215 -13.84 -11.87 11.69
CA LEU A 215 -13.21 -13.19 11.60
C LEU A 215 -13.00 -13.81 12.98
N GLU A 216 -12.64 -13.02 13.99
CA GLU A 216 -12.53 -13.44 15.39
C GLU A 216 -13.93 -13.82 15.95
N ALA A 217 -14.92 -12.96 15.77
CA ALA A 217 -16.28 -13.15 16.30
C ALA A 217 -17.00 -14.38 15.70
N PHE A 218 -16.68 -14.74 14.47
CA PHE A 218 -17.22 -15.92 13.78
C PHE A 218 -16.31 -17.15 13.88
N GLU A 219 -15.22 -17.09 14.67
CA GLU A 219 -14.26 -18.18 14.88
C GLU A 219 -13.65 -18.74 13.58
N LEU A 220 -13.64 -17.95 12.50
CA LEU A 220 -13.14 -18.36 11.20
C LEU A 220 -11.61 -18.50 11.16
N LEU A 221 -10.91 -17.93 12.14
CA LEU A 221 -9.44 -18.02 12.23
C LEU A 221 -8.97 -19.40 12.71
N ALA A 222 -9.77 -20.11 13.51
CA ALA A 222 -9.40 -21.42 14.07
C ALA A 222 -9.24 -22.51 12.98
N PRO A 223 -10.20 -22.70 12.03
CA PRO A 223 -10.01 -23.67 10.94
C PRO A 223 -8.89 -23.24 9.97
N LEU A 224 -8.75 -21.95 9.72
CA LEU A 224 -7.71 -21.42 8.83
C LEU A 224 -6.30 -21.65 9.40
N SER A 225 -6.10 -21.42 10.69
CA SER A 225 -4.82 -21.68 11.36
C SER A 225 -4.46 -23.15 11.40
N ARG A 226 -5.45 -24.06 11.56
CA ARG A 226 -5.25 -25.51 11.48
C ARG A 226 -4.85 -25.96 10.09
N TRP A 227 -5.43 -25.36 9.06
CA TRP A 227 -5.09 -25.68 7.67
C TRP A 227 -3.72 -25.16 7.26
N LEU A 228 -3.29 -23.98 7.76
CA LEU A 228 -1.97 -23.40 7.51
C LEU A 228 -0.84 -23.97 8.41
N SER A 229 -1.19 -24.61 9.53
CA SER A 229 -0.24 -25.17 10.48
C SER A 229 0.81 -26.11 9.85
N PRO A 230 0.47 -27.01 8.89
CA PRO A 230 1.48 -27.88 8.28
C PRO A 230 2.46 -27.14 7.34
N LEU A 231 2.10 -25.94 6.87
CA LEU A 231 2.93 -25.13 5.97
C LEU A 231 3.93 -24.24 6.72
N MET A 232 3.72 -24.03 8.03
CA MET A 232 4.54 -23.18 8.90
C MET A 232 5.52 -23.97 9.79
N ARG A 233 5.58 -25.27 9.63
CA ARG A 233 6.61 -26.15 10.20
C ARG A 233 7.67 -26.39 9.13
#